data_36f7a944ca242e3b1e199e48633db096
#
_entry.id   36f7a944ca242e3b1e199e48633db096
#
_cell.length_a   1.000
_cell.length_b   1.000
_cell.length_c   1.000
_cell.angle_alpha   90.00
_cell.angle_beta   90.00
_cell.angle_gamma   90.00
#
_symmetry.space_group_name_H-M   'P 1'
#
loop_
_entity.id
_entity.type
_entity.pdbx_description
1 polymer ?
#
loop_
_entity_poly.entity_id
_entity_poly.type
_entity_poly.pdbx_seq_one_letter_code
_entity_poly.pdbx_strand_id
1 'polypeptide(L)'
;MAESSQQHIDIHVEFSGGAELLFDKVKEHEVKLSHDNNPWTIRKLLVWIKENLLKERPELFVQEDTVRPGILILVNDADWELVGELEYEIQNKDRIVFISTLHGG
;
A
#
# COMPACT_ATOMS: atom_id res chain seq x y z
N MET A 1 8.01 12.09 28.18
CA MET A 1 7.85 11.91 27.84
C MET A 1 7.41 11.28 27.17
N ALA A 2 7.16 11.03 27.11
CA ALA A 2 6.74 10.31 26.59
C ALA A 2 6.48 10.18 25.37
N GLU A 3 6.42 10.85 24.81
CA GLU A 3 6.30 10.84 23.69
C GLU A 3 6.74 9.85 22.95
N SER A 4 7.50 9.65 23.08
CA SER A 4 8.11 8.58 22.56
C SER A 4 7.24 7.47 22.26
N SER A 5 6.15 7.49 22.84
CA SER A 5 5.22 6.44 22.60
C SER A 5 4.69 6.44 21.19
N GLN A 6 5.02 7.43 20.44
CA GLN A 6 4.53 7.48 19.07
C GLN A 6 5.34 6.57 18.19
N GLN A 7 5.07 5.31 18.27
CA GLN A 7 5.82 4.33 17.51
C GLN A 7 5.02 3.84 16.33
N HIS A 8 4.37 4.76 15.61
CA HIS A 8 3.65 4.38 14.39
C HIS A 8 3.49 5.58 13.49
N ILE A 9 3.19 5.30 12.23
CA ILE A 9 2.89 6.32 11.25
C ILE A 9 1.49 6.09 10.72
N ASP A 10 0.82 7.16 10.34
CA ASP A 10 -0.51 7.10 9.78
C ASP A 10 -0.40 7.38 8.29
N ILE A 11 -0.99 6.51 7.47
CA ILE A 11 -0.99 6.72 6.04
C ILE A 11 -2.40 6.47 5.51
N HIS A 12 -2.63 6.98 4.32
CA HIS A 12 -3.89 6.77 3.61
C HIS A 12 -3.62 5.82 2.46
N VAL A 13 -4.35 4.72 2.40
CA VAL A 13 -4.20 3.75 1.32
C VAL A 13 -5.50 3.70 0.55
N GLU A 14 -5.41 3.77 -0.77
CA GLU A 14 -6.58 3.81 -1.62
C GLU A 14 -6.47 2.79 -2.73
N PHE A 15 -7.59 2.14 -3.06
CA PHE A 15 -7.64 1.17 -4.16
C PHE A 15 -8.69 1.63 -5.15
N SER A 16 -8.35 1.63 -6.43
CA SER A 16 -9.31 2.06 -7.46
C SER A 16 -9.07 1.32 -8.76
N GLY A 17 -9.89 1.63 -9.76
CA GLY A 17 -9.78 1.01 -11.08
C GLY A 17 -10.15 -0.47 -11.08
N GLY A 18 -10.84 -0.94 -10.04
CA GLY A 18 -11.18 -2.35 -9.91
C GLY A 18 -10.37 -3.06 -8.85
N ALA A 19 -9.25 -2.46 -8.40
CA ALA A 19 -8.46 -3.09 -7.34
C ALA A 19 -9.26 -3.21 -6.05
N GLU A 20 -10.18 -2.27 -5.83
CA GLU A 20 -10.97 -2.29 -4.59
C GLU A 20 -11.80 -3.56 -4.45
N LEU A 21 -12.06 -4.26 -5.56
CA LEU A 21 -12.85 -5.49 -5.48
C LEU A 21 -12.14 -6.58 -4.69
N LEU A 22 -10.82 -6.49 -4.56
CA LEU A 22 -10.06 -7.46 -3.80
C LEU A 22 -10.07 -7.12 -2.31
N PHE A 23 -10.62 -5.96 -1.95
CA PHE A 23 -10.61 -5.45 -0.59
C PHE A 23 -12.02 -5.16 -0.11
N ASP A 24 -12.95 -6.06 -0.45
CA ASP A 24 -14.34 -5.98 -0.01
C ASP A 24 -15.01 -4.69 -0.49
N LYS A 25 -14.57 -4.19 -1.63
CA LYS A 25 -15.10 -2.98 -2.27
C LYS A 25 -14.83 -1.71 -1.49
N VAL A 26 -13.99 -1.77 -0.48
CA VAL A 26 -13.62 -0.58 0.28
C VAL A 26 -12.46 0.10 -0.42
N LYS A 27 -12.67 1.32 -0.87
CA LYS A 27 -11.65 2.03 -1.63
C LYS A 27 -10.62 2.72 -0.77
N GLU A 28 -11.02 3.27 0.35
CA GLU A 28 -10.10 4.08 1.16
C GLU A 28 -9.91 3.47 2.53
N HIS A 29 -8.67 3.44 2.97
CA HIS A 29 -8.30 2.87 4.25
C HIS A 29 -7.35 3.82 4.96
N GLU A 30 -7.66 4.13 6.23
CA GLU A 30 -6.71 4.84 7.07
C GLU A 30 -5.91 3.79 7.80
N VAL A 31 -4.62 3.76 7.56
CA VAL A 31 -3.77 2.68 8.04
C VAL A 31 -2.76 3.23 9.03
N LYS A 32 -2.63 2.53 10.15
CA LYS A 32 -1.64 2.87 11.17
C LYS A 32 -0.61 1.76 11.19
N LEU A 33 0.62 2.11 10.87
CA LEU A 33 1.71 1.14 10.81
C LEU A 33 2.62 1.31 12.01
N SER A 34 2.93 0.20 12.68
CA SER A 34 3.85 0.25 13.80
C SER A 34 5.22 0.66 13.32
N HIS A 35 5.80 1.64 13.95
CA HIS A 35 7.10 2.15 13.58
C HIS A 35 8.13 1.70 14.61
N ASP A 36 9.02 0.82 14.20
CA ASP A 36 10.07 0.37 15.08
C ASP A 36 11.41 0.87 14.53
N ASN A 37 12.47 0.13 14.70
CA ASN A 37 13.78 0.56 14.23
C ASN A 37 13.95 0.44 12.73
N ASN A 38 13.03 -0.21 12.05
CA ASN A 38 13.13 -0.42 10.62
C ASN A 38 12.10 0.42 9.90
N PRO A 39 12.52 1.18 8.88
CA PRO A 39 11.55 2.00 8.16
C PRO A 39 10.56 1.14 7.38
N TRP A 40 9.39 1.68 7.15
CA TRP A 40 8.41 1.04 6.30
C TRP A 40 8.71 1.40 4.85
N THR A 41 8.77 0.38 4.00
CA THR A 41 8.94 0.58 2.58
C THR A 41 7.69 0.09 1.88
N ILE A 42 7.56 0.41 0.60
CA ILE A 42 6.45 -0.13 -0.18
C ILE A 42 6.51 -1.66 -0.13
N ARG A 43 7.70 -2.24 -0.18
CA ARG A 43 7.85 -3.70 -0.10
C ARG A 43 7.19 -4.26 1.17
N LYS A 44 7.46 -3.66 2.31
CA LYS A 44 6.85 -4.11 3.57
C LYS A 44 5.36 -3.84 3.59
N LEU A 45 4.95 -2.73 3.01
CA LEU A 45 3.54 -2.38 2.98
C LEU A 45 2.73 -3.40 2.18
N LEU A 46 3.28 -3.89 1.07
CA LEU A 46 2.57 -4.88 0.26
C LEU A 46 2.30 -6.16 1.06
N VAL A 47 3.26 -6.59 1.86
CA VAL A 47 3.07 -7.75 2.72
C VAL A 47 1.99 -7.46 3.75
N TRP A 48 2.04 -6.29 4.34
CA TRP A 48 1.08 -5.90 5.37
C TRP A 48 -0.35 -5.87 4.79
N ILE A 49 -0.49 -5.30 3.59
CA ILE A 49 -1.80 -5.22 2.93
C ILE A 49 -2.32 -6.63 2.65
N LYS A 50 -1.45 -7.49 2.16
CA LYS A 50 -1.85 -8.85 1.86
C LYS A 50 -2.34 -9.57 3.11
N GLU A 51 -1.68 -9.35 4.23
CA GLU A 51 -2.02 -10.04 5.46
C GLU A 51 -3.20 -9.44 6.21
N ASN A 52 -3.44 -8.16 6.04
CA ASN A 52 -4.42 -7.45 6.86
C ASN A 52 -5.64 -6.93 6.13
N LEU A 53 -5.51 -6.59 4.87
CA LEU A 53 -6.61 -5.97 4.13
C LEU A 53 -7.16 -6.83 3.00
N LEU A 54 -6.32 -7.65 2.40
CA LEU A 54 -6.70 -8.41 1.22
C LEU A 54 -7.70 -9.49 1.58
N LYS A 55 -8.82 -9.53 0.88
CA LYS A 55 -9.91 -10.45 1.19
C LYS A 55 -10.03 -11.59 0.20
N GLU A 56 -9.52 -11.42 -1.01
CA GLU A 56 -9.67 -12.41 -2.06
C GLU A 56 -8.43 -12.48 -2.91
N ARG A 57 -8.19 -13.63 -3.47
CA ARG A 57 -7.30 -13.86 -4.59
C ARG A 57 -5.99 -13.05 -4.55
N PRO A 58 -5.10 -13.36 -3.64
CA PRO A 58 -3.86 -12.59 -3.52
C PRO A 58 -3.07 -12.53 -4.82
N GLU A 59 -3.18 -13.54 -5.67
CA GLU A 59 -2.44 -13.56 -6.92
C GLU A 59 -2.88 -12.45 -7.88
N LEU A 60 -4.02 -11.84 -7.64
CA LEU A 60 -4.48 -10.74 -8.47
C LEU A 60 -3.95 -9.39 -8.00
N PHE A 61 -3.30 -9.35 -6.85
CA PHE A 61 -2.75 -8.12 -6.32
C PHE A 61 -1.23 -8.14 -6.25
N VAL A 62 -0.65 -9.22 -5.75
CA VAL A 62 0.79 -9.32 -5.61
C VAL A 62 1.32 -10.45 -6.46
N GLN A 63 2.54 -10.28 -6.94
CA GLN A 63 3.24 -11.30 -7.70
C GLN A 63 4.66 -11.33 -7.15
N GLU A 64 5.03 -12.44 -6.53
CA GLU A 64 6.30 -12.57 -5.87
C GLU A 64 6.42 -11.47 -4.80
N ASP A 65 7.37 -10.56 -4.89
CA ASP A 65 7.54 -9.54 -3.89
C ASP A 65 7.08 -8.16 -4.35
N THR A 66 6.32 -8.09 -5.43
CA THR A 66 5.86 -6.80 -5.95
C THR A 66 4.38 -6.90 -6.32
N VAL A 67 3.82 -5.81 -6.82
CA VAL A 67 2.44 -5.86 -7.29
C VAL A 67 2.37 -6.56 -8.63
N ARG A 68 1.22 -7.11 -8.91
CA ARG A 68 0.99 -7.74 -10.19
C ARG A 68 1.12 -6.72 -11.31
N PRO A 69 1.74 -7.08 -12.44
CA PRO A 69 1.78 -6.17 -13.59
C PRO A 69 0.38 -5.71 -13.95
N GLY A 70 0.24 -4.44 -14.23
CA GLY A 70 -1.06 -3.85 -14.52
C GLY A 70 -1.61 -3.05 -13.35
N ILE A 71 -0.95 -3.11 -12.20
CA ILE A 71 -1.33 -2.28 -11.08
C ILE A 71 -0.35 -1.13 -10.98
N LEU A 72 -0.88 0.08 -11.02
CA LEU A 72 -0.09 1.30 -10.92
C LEU A 72 -0.12 1.78 -9.48
N ILE A 73 1.02 2.18 -8.96
CA ILE A 73 1.10 2.71 -7.61
C ILE A 73 1.48 4.18 -7.68
N LEU A 74 0.71 5.01 -6.98
CA LEU A 74 1.02 6.43 -6.84
C LEU A 74 1.37 6.73 -5.39
N VAL A 75 2.42 7.49 -5.20
CA VAL A 75 2.83 7.96 -3.88
C VAL A 75 2.64 9.47 -3.89
N ASN A 76 1.69 9.96 -3.13
CA ASN A 76 1.38 11.39 -3.09
C ASN A 76 1.18 11.94 -4.50
N ASP A 77 0.42 11.20 -5.31
CA ASP A 77 0.05 11.56 -6.67
C ASP A 77 1.19 11.45 -7.68
N ALA A 78 2.33 10.91 -7.30
CA ALA A 78 3.44 10.71 -8.21
C ALA A 78 3.61 9.22 -8.48
N ASP A 79 3.97 8.88 -9.71
CA ASP A 79 4.24 7.49 -10.05
C ASP A 79 5.34 6.95 -9.14
N TRP A 80 5.13 5.77 -8.58
CA TRP A 80 6.08 5.21 -7.62
C TRP A 80 7.46 4.97 -8.25
N GLU A 81 7.53 4.83 -9.57
CA GLU A 81 8.81 4.65 -10.22
C GLU A 81 9.72 5.86 -10.05
N LEU A 82 9.12 7.01 -9.79
CA LEU A 82 9.88 8.24 -9.62
C LEU A 82 10.46 8.38 -8.22
N VAL A 83 10.00 7.56 -7.28
CA VAL A 83 10.40 7.71 -5.88
C VAL A 83 11.09 6.48 -5.30
N GLY A 84 11.35 5.46 -6.13
CA GLY A 84 12.12 4.31 -5.67
C GLY A 84 11.41 2.99 -5.63
N GLU A 85 10.18 2.94 -6.09
CA GLU A 85 9.42 1.69 -6.18
C GLU A 85 9.37 0.96 -4.83
N LEU A 86 9.75 -0.32 -4.81
CA LEU A 86 9.66 -1.12 -3.60
C LEU A 86 10.48 -0.58 -2.45
N GLU A 87 11.52 0.19 -2.76
CA GLU A 87 12.42 0.68 -1.72
C GLU A 87 12.05 2.06 -1.18
N TYR A 88 10.97 2.64 -1.69
CA TYR A 88 10.53 3.93 -1.17
C TYR A 88 10.19 3.82 0.31
N GLU A 89 10.74 4.71 1.12
CA GLU A 89 10.48 4.72 2.56
C GLU A 89 9.25 5.59 2.83
N ILE A 90 8.21 4.95 3.31
CA ILE A 90 6.92 5.61 3.54
C ILE A 90 7.03 6.55 4.73
N GLN A 91 6.47 7.74 4.57
CA GLN A 91 6.49 8.76 5.59
C GLN A 91 5.10 8.93 6.21
N ASN A 92 5.07 9.47 7.40
CA ASN A 92 3.80 9.76 8.06
C ASN A 92 2.97 10.67 7.16
N LYS A 93 1.69 10.36 7.02
CA LYS A 93 0.73 11.13 6.23
C LYS A 93 0.84 10.90 4.73
N ASP A 94 1.65 9.95 4.29
CA ASP A 94 1.72 9.63 2.87
C ASP A 94 0.39 9.06 2.38
N ARG A 95 0.11 9.30 1.12
CA ARG A 95 -1.06 8.75 0.46
C ARG A 95 -0.57 7.80 -0.63
N ILE A 96 -0.95 6.54 -0.51
CA ILE A 96 -0.50 5.50 -1.44
C ILE A 96 -1.75 4.97 -2.16
N VAL A 97 -1.77 5.07 -3.48
CA VAL A 97 -2.92 4.67 -4.28
C VAL A 97 -2.54 3.52 -5.19
N PHE A 98 -3.36 2.48 -5.18
CA PHE A 98 -3.18 1.33 -6.05
C PHE A 98 -4.31 1.33 -7.06
N ILE A 99 -3.97 1.43 -8.34
CA ILE A 99 -4.95 1.51 -9.41
C ILE A 99 -4.78 0.32 -10.34
N SER A 100 -5.83 -0.48 -10.47
CA SER A 100 -5.78 -1.58 -11.43
C SER A 100 -6.07 -1.02 -12.82
N THR A 101 -5.18 -1.31 -13.76
CA THR A 101 -5.44 -0.96 -15.15
C THR A 101 -5.94 -2.19 -15.92
N LEU A 102 -6.12 -3.31 -15.21
CA LEU A 102 -6.62 -4.51 -15.81
C LEU A 102 -8.14 -4.46 -15.82
N HIS A 103 -8.73 -4.69 -16.97
CA HIS A 103 -10.16 -4.75 -17.04
C HIS A 103 -10.55 -6.17 -16.79
N GLY A 104 -11.45 -6.34 -15.88
CA GLY A 104 -11.77 -7.63 -15.41
C GLY A 104 -12.34 -8.53 -16.45
N GLY A 105 -12.14 -8.28 -17.48
CA GLY A 105 -12.57 -9.17 -18.51
C GLY A 105 -12.51 -10.48 -17.99
#